data_e7a3719b4c6a84ce7f5596931b32cc4d
#
_entry.id   e7a3719b4c6a84ce7f5596931b32cc4d
#
_cell.length_a   1.000
_cell.length_b   1.000
_cell.length_c   1.000
_cell.angle_alpha   90.00
_cell.angle_beta   90.00
_cell.angle_gamma   90.00
#
_symmetry.space_group_name_H-M   'P 1'
#
loop_
_entity.id
_entity.type
_entity.pdbx_description
1 polymer ?
#
loop_
_entity_poly.entity_id
_entity_poly.type
_entity_poly.pdbx_seq_one_letter_code
_entity_poly.pdbx_strand_id
1 'polypeptide(L)'
;DLNGEDIQAVIDDFKWPCRFEQFGHLYLDGAHNISGIEALIQTIKERKLEDVGIVFSALMDKDCQKMLDMLKEFDVVIADFDDERSQGGHIPYQKAIEIMKAKHQNIVVTGSLHFVSTVRKYVISA
;
A
#
# COMPACT_ATOMS: atom_id res chain seq x y z
N ASP A 1 1.07 0.78 34.36
CA ASP A 1 2.04 0.15 33.48
C ASP A 1 1.35 -0.61 32.35
N LEU A 2 1.83 -0.39 31.15
CA LEU A 2 1.27 -1.05 29.98
C LEU A 2 2.07 -2.31 29.67
N ASN A 3 1.36 -3.43 29.57
CA ASN A 3 1.99 -4.66 29.10
C ASN A 3 1.96 -4.67 27.56
N GLY A 4 2.47 -5.73 26.94
CA GLY A 4 2.56 -5.81 25.50
C GLY A 4 1.23 -5.70 24.78
N GLU A 5 0.18 -6.24 25.37
CA GLU A 5 -1.15 -6.19 24.79
C GLU A 5 -1.72 -4.77 24.81
N ASP A 6 -1.54 -4.07 25.93
CA ASP A 6 -2.01 -2.70 26.06
C ASP A 6 -1.27 -1.78 25.10
N ILE A 7 0.03 -1.98 24.94
CA ILE A 7 0.84 -1.19 24.01
C ILE A 7 0.37 -1.44 22.57
N GLN A 8 0.09 -2.68 22.22
CA GLN A 8 -0.35 -3.03 20.87
C GLN A 8 -1.72 -2.42 20.57
N ALA A 9 -2.64 -2.46 21.53
CA ALA A 9 -3.96 -1.87 21.36
C ALA A 9 -3.87 -0.36 21.14
N VAL A 10 -3.00 0.33 21.87
CA VAL A 10 -2.79 1.77 21.72
C VAL A 10 -2.21 2.08 20.34
N ILE A 11 -1.25 1.28 19.86
CA ILE A 11 -0.66 1.45 18.54
C ILE A 11 -1.73 1.28 17.46
N ASP A 12 -2.56 0.27 17.57
CA ASP A 12 -3.63 0.01 16.60
C ASP A 12 -4.63 1.15 16.56
N ASP A 13 -5.00 1.68 17.73
CA ASP A 13 -5.93 2.80 17.83
C ASP A 13 -5.37 4.07 17.17
N PHE A 14 -4.07 4.31 17.31
CA PHE A 14 -3.43 5.45 16.68
C PHE A 14 -3.31 5.29 15.17
N LYS A 15 -3.42 4.08 14.66
CA LYS A 15 -3.33 3.85 13.21
C LYS A 15 -2.03 4.41 12.65
N TRP A 16 -0.91 3.83 13.01
CA TRP A 16 0.41 4.27 12.55
C TRP A 16 0.38 4.65 11.07
N PRO A 17 0.84 5.86 10.70
CA PRO A 17 0.83 6.29 9.31
C PRO A 17 1.51 5.28 8.39
N CYS A 18 0.89 5.02 7.23
CA CYS A 18 1.43 4.12 6.21
C CYS A 18 1.67 2.70 6.68
N ARG A 19 0.96 2.28 7.74
CA ARG A 19 1.03 0.90 8.22
C ARG A 19 -0.36 0.30 8.19
N PHE A 20 -0.75 -0.16 7.02
CA PHE A 20 -2.09 -0.64 6.72
C PHE A 20 -3.14 0.35 7.21
N GLU A 21 -2.87 1.62 6.93
CA GLU A 21 -3.72 2.73 7.38
C GLU A 21 -4.96 2.80 6.49
N GLN A 22 -6.13 2.86 7.09
CA GLN A 22 -7.39 2.77 6.37
C GLN A 22 -8.07 4.12 6.21
N PHE A 23 -8.47 4.42 4.97
CA PHE A 23 -9.30 5.59 4.63
C PHE A 23 -10.48 5.06 3.80
N GLY A 24 -11.59 4.70 4.48
CA GLY A 24 -12.70 4.06 3.79
C GLY A 24 -12.28 2.68 3.26
N HIS A 25 -12.33 2.52 1.95
CA HIS A 25 -11.89 1.28 1.29
C HIS A 25 -10.49 1.39 0.69
N LEU A 26 -9.77 2.45 1.03
CA LEU A 26 -8.40 2.67 0.60
C LEU A 26 -7.46 2.38 1.77
N TYR A 27 -6.48 1.53 1.53
CA TYR A 27 -5.51 1.12 2.55
C TYR A 27 -4.11 1.51 2.10
N LEU A 28 -3.34 2.13 2.98
CA LEU A 28 -1.99 2.58 2.70
C LEU A 28 -1.00 1.77 3.53
N ASP A 29 -0.06 1.10 2.86
CA ASP A 29 0.97 0.33 3.55
C ASP A 29 2.32 0.53 2.90
N GLY A 30 3.28 1.02 3.67
CA GLY A 30 4.62 1.35 3.20
C GLY A 30 5.55 0.17 3.03
N ALA A 31 5.03 -1.03 2.82
CA ALA A 31 5.87 -2.20 2.53
C ALA A 31 6.77 -1.90 1.34
N HIS A 32 8.06 -2.18 1.46
CA HIS A 32 9.06 -1.78 0.47
C HIS A 32 10.14 -2.85 0.24
N ASN A 33 9.93 -4.04 0.77
CA ASN A 33 10.82 -5.17 0.55
C ASN A 33 10.02 -6.47 0.64
N ILE A 34 10.68 -7.58 0.39
CA ILE A 34 10.03 -8.89 0.35
C ILE A 34 9.31 -9.20 1.67
N SER A 35 9.98 -8.98 2.81
CA SER A 35 9.38 -9.21 4.12
C SER A 35 8.15 -8.34 4.36
N GLY A 36 8.22 -7.08 3.95
CA GLY A 36 7.10 -6.14 4.10
C GLY A 36 5.89 -6.55 3.27
N ILE A 37 6.11 -6.98 2.03
CA ILE A 37 5.03 -7.45 1.16
C ILE A 37 4.43 -8.75 1.71
N GLU A 38 5.25 -9.64 2.22
CA GLU A 38 4.79 -10.87 2.84
C GLU A 38 3.84 -10.57 4.02
N ALA A 39 4.24 -9.63 4.89
CA ALA A 39 3.42 -9.19 6.00
C ALA A 39 2.13 -8.52 5.53
N LEU A 40 2.19 -7.73 4.45
CA LEU A 40 1.02 -7.08 3.87
C LEU A 40 0.01 -8.11 3.38
N ILE A 41 0.47 -9.10 2.62
CA ILE A 41 -0.40 -10.17 2.12
C ILE A 41 -1.06 -10.91 3.28
N GLN A 42 -0.29 -11.20 4.32
CA GLN A 42 -0.80 -11.84 5.52
C GLN A 42 -1.90 -11.00 6.17
N THR A 43 -1.69 -9.69 6.27
CA THR A 43 -2.68 -8.78 6.84
C THR A 43 -3.97 -8.75 6.03
N ILE A 44 -3.85 -8.72 4.70
CA ILE A 44 -5.02 -8.76 3.80
C ILE A 44 -5.84 -10.02 4.07
N LYS A 45 -5.17 -11.16 4.20
CA LYS A 45 -5.82 -12.45 4.45
C LYS A 45 -6.45 -12.52 5.84
N GLU A 46 -5.73 -12.04 6.86
CA GLU A 46 -6.25 -12.04 8.23
C GLU A 46 -7.47 -11.15 8.38
N ARG A 47 -7.50 -10.02 7.69
CA ARG A 47 -8.64 -9.11 7.72
C ARG A 47 -9.75 -9.54 6.76
N LYS A 48 -9.51 -10.59 6.00
CA LYS A 48 -10.51 -11.16 5.05
C LYS A 48 -11.01 -10.12 4.06
N LEU A 49 -10.10 -9.27 3.59
CA LEU A 49 -10.45 -8.29 2.56
C LEU A 49 -10.71 -9.00 1.25
N GLU A 50 -11.84 -8.69 0.64
CA GLU A 50 -12.23 -9.27 -0.63
C GLU A 50 -12.14 -8.21 -1.73
N ASP A 51 -12.04 -8.68 -2.98
CA ASP A 51 -12.04 -7.81 -4.15
C ASP A 51 -11.00 -6.70 -4.00
N VAL A 52 -9.73 -7.09 -3.94
CA VAL A 52 -8.61 -6.19 -3.68
C VAL A 52 -7.87 -5.85 -4.96
N GLY A 53 -7.75 -4.55 -5.25
CA GLY A 53 -6.86 -4.05 -6.29
C GLY A 53 -5.64 -3.40 -5.63
N ILE A 54 -4.49 -3.49 -6.25
CA ILE A 54 -3.24 -2.95 -5.71
C ILE A 54 -2.71 -1.85 -6.61
N VAL A 55 -2.41 -0.70 -6.01
CA VAL A 55 -1.68 0.38 -6.67
C VAL A 55 -0.26 0.35 -6.13
N PHE A 56 0.69 0.03 -6.99
CA PHE A 56 2.07 -0.23 -6.61
C PHE A 56 3.02 0.78 -7.26
N SER A 57 3.96 1.29 -6.48
CA SER A 57 5.09 2.02 -7.02
C SER A 57 6.27 1.84 -6.09
N ALA A 58 7.45 1.58 -6.66
CA ALA A 58 8.64 1.33 -5.88
C ALA A 58 9.85 1.89 -6.62
N LEU A 59 10.93 2.07 -5.88
CA LEU A 59 12.21 2.40 -6.49
C LEU A 59 12.65 1.21 -7.34
N MET A 60 13.24 1.52 -8.50
CA MET A 60 13.69 0.47 -9.40
C MET A 60 14.93 -0.19 -8.84
N ASP A 61 14.76 -1.36 -8.22
CA ASP A 61 15.86 -2.14 -7.70
C ASP A 61 15.57 -3.64 -7.89
N LYS A 62 16.50 -4.48 -7.40
CA LYS A 62 16.43 -5.93 -7.60
C LYS A 62 15.23 -6.59 -6.94
N ASP A 63 14.68 -5.98 -5.89
CA ASP A 63 13.57 -6.56 -5.15
C ASP A 63 12.21 -6.19 -5.73
N CYS A 64 12.17 -5.17 -6.59
CA CYS A 64 10.92 -4.68 -7.18
C CYS A 64 10.17 -5.80 -7.92
N GLN A 65 10.86 -6.53 -8.79
CA GLN A 65 10.25 -7.62 -9.54
C GLN A 65 9.77 -8.74 -8.62
N LYS A 66 10.54 -9.05 -7.59
CA LYS A 66 10.15 -10.08 -6.61
C LYS A 66 8.90 -9.68 -5.85
N MET A 67 8.80 -8.40 -5.46
CA MET A 67 7.60 -7.89 -4.80
C MET A 67 6.38 -8.01 -5.71
N LEU A 68 6.53 -7.65 -6.97
CA LEU A 68 5.44 -7.76 -7.95
C LEU A 68 5.03 -9.22 -8.15
N ASP A 69 5.99 -10.12 -8.19
CA ASP A 69 5.70 -11.56 -8.32
C ASP A 69 4.88 -12.07 -7.13
N MET A 70 5.17 -11.58 -5.93
CA MET A 70 4.42 -11.97 -4.73
C MET A 70 2.98 -11.45 -4.77
N LEU A 71 2.74 -10.35 -5.45
CA LEU A 71 1.43 -9.72 -5.54
C LEU A 71 0.61 -10.20 -6.74
N LYS A 72 1.11 -11.16 -7.49
CA LYS A 72 0.48 -11.60 -8.76
C LYS A 72 -0.92 -12.19 -8.60
N GLU A 73 -1.28 -12.61 -7.39
CA GLU A 73 -2.65 -13.09 -7.15
C GLU A 73 -3.68 -11.96 -7.12
N PHE A 74 -3.22 -10.72 -7.06
CA PHE A 74 -4.09 -9.55 -7.07
C PHE A 74 -4.01 -8.85 -8.42
N ASP A 75 -5.00 -8.00 -8.69
CA ASP A 75 -4.95 -7.08 -9.83
C ASP A 75 -4.06 -5.90 -9.42
N VAL A 76 -2.92 -5.76 -10.07
CA VAL A 76 -1.92 -4.75 -9.73
C VAL A 76 -1.77 -3.75 -10.86
N VAL A 77 -1.79 -2.45 -10.54
CA VAL A 77 -1.41 -1.40 -11.47
C VAL A 77 -0.15 -0.72 -10.94
N ILE A 78 0.83 -0.51 -11.82
CA ILE A 78 2.06 0.18 -11.47
C ILE A 78 1.87 1.66 -11.79
N ALA A 79 2.13 2.51 -10.79
CA ALA A 79 1.88 3.94 -10.90
C ALA A 79 3.16 4.75 -10.79
N ASP A 80 3.12 5.96 -11.33
CA ASP A 80 4.19 6.94 -11.19
C ASP A 80 3.85 7.92 -10.07
N PHE A 81 4.90 8.44 -9.43
CA PHE A 81 4.78 9.55 -8.50
C PHE A 81 6.02 10.44 -8.66
N ASP A 82 5.99 11.62 -8.03
CA ASP A 82 7.03 12.63 -8.22
C ASP A 82 8.33 12.27 -7.50
N ASP A 83 9.09 11.34 -8.08
CA ASP A 83 10.41 10.96 -7.57
C ASP A 83 11.21 10.44 -8.76
N GLU A 84 12.41 10.99 -8.94
CA GLU A 84 13.29 10.61 -10.04
C GLU A 84 13.66 9.13 -10.01
N ARG A 85 13.59 8.51 -8.84
CA ARG A 85 13.92 7.10 -8.65
C ARG A 85 12.76 6.17 -8.87
N SER A 86 11.56 6.70 -9.15
CA SER A 86 10.43 5.85 -9.44
C SER A 86 10.61 5.16 -10.79
N GLN A 87 9.78 4.17 -11.05
CA GLN A 87 9.92 3.38 -12.28
C GLN A 87 9.63 4.16 -13.55
N GLY A 88 8.78 5.17 -13.49
CA GLY A 88 8.42 5.98 -14.63
C GLY A 88 7.68 5.22 -15.73
N GLY A 89 7.13 5.97 -16.68
CA GLY A 89 6.51 5.38 -17.86
C GLY A 89 5.16 4.74 -17.65
N HIS A 90 4.56 4.91 -16.48
CA HIS A 90 3.25 4.37 -16.13
C HIS A 90 2.25 5.51 -15.93
N ILE A 91 1.09 5.19 -15.39
CA ILE A 91 0.06 6.21 -15.15
C ILE A 91 0.28 6.92 -13.81
N PRO A 92 -0.13 8.20 -13.70
CA PRO A 92 -0.05 8.89 -12.41
C PRO A 92 -0.84 8.16 -11.33
N TYR A 93 -0.37 8.23 -10.08
CA TYR A 93 -1.00 7.46 -9.01
C TYR A 93 -2.45 7.88 -8.76
N GLN A 94 -2.78 9.15 -8.95
CA GLN A 94 -4.17 9.61 -8.79
C GLN A 94 -5.09 8.90 -9.77
N LYS A 95 -4.63 8.76 -11.02
CA LYS A 95 -5.39 8.07 -12.04
C LYS A 95 -5.48 6.56 -11.76
N ALA A 96 -4.38 5.98 -11.29
CA ALA A 96 -4.35 4.56 -10.93
C ALA A 96 -5.36 4.25 -9.84
N ILE A 97 -5.44 5.10 -8.82
CA ILE A 97 -6.41 4.92 -7.73
C ILE A 97 -7.84 4.98 -8.27
N GLU A 98 -8.15 5.96 -9.13
CA GLU A 98 -9.48 6.08 -9.74
C GLU A 98 -9.85 4.83 -10.55
N ILE A 99 -8.92 4.35 -11.36
CA ILE A 99 -9.15 3.15 -12.18
C ILE A 99 -9.46 1.95 -11.29
N MET A 100 -8.68 1.76 -10.24
CA MET A 100 -8.85 0.61 -9.36
C MET A 100 -10.12 0.72 -8.52
N LYS A 101 -10.51 1.92 -8.11
CA LYS A 101 -11.77 2.13 -7.40
C LYS A 101 -12.98 1.75 -8.25
N ALA A 102 -12.88 1.93 -9.55
CA ALA A 102 -13.95 1.56 -10.47
C ALA A 102 -14.07 0.05 -10.66
N LYS A 103 -12.99 -0.70 -10.37
CA LYS A 103 -12.92 -2.15 -10.63
C LYS A 103 -13.03 -2.99 -9.37
N HIS A 104 -12.62 -2.45 -8.23
CA HIS A 104 -12.50 -3.23 -6.99
C HIS A 104 -13.12 -2.50 -5.81
N GLN A 105 -13.56 -3.30 -4.83
CA GLN A 105 -14.13 -2.76 -3.60
C GLN A 105 -13.06 -2.18 -2.69
N ASN A 106 -11.92 -2.85 -2.58
CA ASN A 106 -10.83 -2.45 -1.70
C ASN A 106 -9.57 -2.19 -2.50
N ILE A 107 -8.88 -1.11 -2.15
CA ILE A 107 -7.66 -0.70 -2.84
C ILE A 107 -6.53 -0.64 -1.82
N VAL A 108 -5.41 -1.28 -2.12
CA VAL A 108 -4.20 -1.22 -1.28
C VAL A 108 -3.11 -0.50 -2.06
N VAL A 109 -2.55 0.55 -1.48
CA VAL A 109 -1.45 1.33 -2.06
C VAL A 109 -0.18 0.92 -1.33
N THR A 110 0.83 0.48 -2.08
CA THR A 110 2.05 -0.05 -1.47
C THR A 110 3.25 0.04 -2.43
N GLY A 111 4.41 -0.40 -1.98
CA GLY A 111 5.62 -0.52 -2.79
C GLY A 111 6.82 0.24 -2.25
N SER A 112 6.61 1.40 -1.66
CA SER A 112 7.67 2.14 -0.97
C SER A 112 7.04 3.09 0.02
N LEU A 113 7.77 3.37 1.10
CA LEU A 113 7.28 4.31 2.10
C LEU A 113 7.16 5.72 1.51
N HIS A 114 8.11 6.12 0.67
CA HIS A 114 8.09 7.44 0.03
C HIS A 114 6.83 7.61 -0.82
N PHE A 115 6.52 6.64 -1.66
CA PHE A 115 5.33 6.67 -2.50
C PHE A 115 4.06 6.73 -1.66
N VAL A 116 3.94 5.84 -0.69
CA VAL A 116 2.73 5.75 0.15
C VAL A 116 2.55 7.02 0.97
N SER A 117 3.64 7.63 1.45
CA SER A 117 3.58 8.91 2.16
C SER A 117 3.06 10.02 1.25
N THR A 118 3.46 10.02 -0.02
CA THR A 118 2.97 10.98 -1.01
C THR A 118 1.46 10.81 -1.22
N VAL A 119 1.00 9.58 -1.37
CA VAL A 119 -0.43 9.28 -1.54
C VAL A 119 -1.20 9.70 -0.29
N ARG A 120 -0.64 9.45 0.90
CA ARG A 120 -1.27 9.82 2.15
C ARG A 120 -1.55 11.32 2.21
N LYS A 121 -0.56 12.13 1.85
CA LYS A 121 -0.73 13.59 1.81
C LYS A 121 -1.84 14.00 0.85
N TYR A 122 -1.91 13.37 -0.30
CA TYR A 122 -2.95 13.62 -1.28
C TYR A 122 -4.34 13.28 -0.74
N VAL A 123 -4.48 12.12 -0.11
CA VAL A 123 -5.76 11.66 0.45
C VAL A 123 -6.25 12.58 1.58
N ILE A 124 -5.34 12.97 2.46
CA ILE A 124 -5.67 13.83 3.60
C ILE A 124 -6.07 15.23 3.13
N SER A 125 -5.45 15.73 2.06
CA SER A 125 -5.71 17.07 1.53
C SER A 125 -6.98 17.17 0.68
N ALA A 126 -7.52 16.03 0.29
CA ALA A 126 -8.68 16.00 -0.61
C ALA A 126 -10.00 16.36 0.10
#